data_61081e217783cf94d0c48fb8c9b13e2c
#
_entry.id   61081e217783cf94d0c48fb8c9b13e2c
#
_cell.length_a   1.000
_cell.length_b   1.000
_cell.length_c   1.000
_cell.angle_alpha   90.00
_cell.angle_beta   90.00
_cell.angle_gamma   90.00
#
_symmetry.space_group_name_H-M   'P 1'
#
loop_
_entity.id
_entity.type
_entity.pdbx_description
1 polymer ?
#
loop_
_entity_poly.entity_id
_entity_poly.type
_entity_poly.pdbx_seq_one_letter_code
_entity_poly.pdbx_strand_id
1 'polypeptide(L)'
;EEGYTPIERIGARPTLDVNGLYSGFIGEGSKTIIPAYASAKISCRLVPNQDPDQVYDAVKTHIESQVPPTVHLTMVKHSGAPAYLADDAPGLQNLAAALSETWGKPVIFKREGGSIPVATTMQNYLGVKSMLTGFGLPDDHIHSPNERQHLPTWKKGVQALIRFITGFEHES
;
A
#
# COMPACT_ATOMS: atom_id res chain seq x y z
N GLU A 1 0.96 16.73 -5.41
CA GLU A 1 -0.09 16.63 -6.44
C GLU A 1 -1.17 17.68 -6.16
N GLU A 2 -1.46 18.53 -7.12
CA GLU A 2 -2.49 19.57 -6.98
C GLU A 2 -3.88 18.99 -7.25
N GLY A 3 -4.93 19.64 -6.70
CA GLY A 3 -6.32 19.29 -6.95
C GLY A 3 -6.87 18.14 -6.09
N TYR A 4 -6.10 17.57 -5.18
CA TYR A 4 -6.52 16.49 -4.30
C TYR A 4 -6.29 16.83 -2.83
N THR A 5 -7.22 16.44 -1.97
CA THR A 5 -7.06 16.56 -0.52
C THR A 5 -5.99 15.60 0.01
N PRO A 6 -5.42 15.84 1.21
CA PRO A 6 -4.46 14.90 1.81
C PRO A 6 -4.99 13.47 1.95
N ILE A 7 -6.27 13.29 2.28
CA ILE A 7 -6.90 11.97 2.41
C ILE A 7 -6.97 11.25 1.06
N GLU A 8 -7.33 11.96 0.00
CA GLU A 8 -7.37 11.39 -1.35
C GLU A 8 -5.97 11.01 -1.84
N ARG A 9 -4.96 11.85 -1.56
CA ARG A 9 -3.56 11.54 -1.94
C ARG A 9 -3.06 10.28 -1.24
N ILE A 10 -3.34 10.12 0.06
CA ILE A 10 -2.88 8.96 0.84
C ILE A 10 -3.64 7.69 0.45
N GLY A 11 -4.94 7.79 0.21
CA GLY A 11 -5.82 6.62 0.07
C GLY A 11 -6.15 6.21 -1.36
N ALA A 12 -6.14 7.15 -2.32
CA ALA A 12 -6.69 6.92 -3.65
C ALA A 12 -5.79 7.31 -4.82
N ARG A 13 -4.62 7.92 -4.55
CA ARG A 13 -3.69 8.35 -5.60
C ARG A 13 -2.42 7.51 -5.58
N PRO A 14 -1.83 7.21 -6.75
CA PRO A 14 -0.55 6.52 -6.81
C PRO A 14 0.58 7.43 -6.30
N THR A 15 1.66 6.81 -5.81
CA THR A 15 2.88 7.54 -5.44
C THR A 15 4.07 7.04 -6.22
N LEU A 16 5.08 7.91 -6.33
CA LEU A 16 6.42 7.57 -6.74
C LEU A 16 7.38 8.14 -5.70
N ASP A 17 8.12 7.28 -5.04
CA ASP A 17 9.01 7.63 -3.94
C ASP A 17 10.44 7.22 -4.26
N VAL A 18 11.39 8.14 -4.06
CA VAL A 18 12.82 7.84 -4.14
C VAL A 18 13.30 7.42 -2.75
N ASN A 19 13.45 6.12 -2.54
CA ASN A 19 13.76 5.52 -1.23
C ASN A 19 15.25 5.50 -0.90
N GLY A 20 16.10 5.73 -1.89
CA GLY A 20 17.55 5.77 -1.68
C GLY A 20 18.26 6.37 -2.86
N LEU A 21 19.33 7.10 -2.56
CA LEU A 21 20.26 7.67 -3.53
C LEU A 21 21.67 7.33 -3.10
N TYR A 22 22.50 6.95 -4.05
CA TYR A 22 23.92 6.68 -3.82
C TYR A 22 24.74 7.26 -4.97
N SER A 23 25.72 8.09 -4.63
CA SER A 23 26.70 8.60 -5.58
C SER A 23 27.86 9.26 -4.84
N GLY A 24 29.02 9.35 -5.49
CA GLY A 24 30.18 10.04 -4.96
C GLY A 24 30.85 9.34 -3.76
N PHE A 25 31.56 10.14 -2.98
CA PHE A 25 32.23 9.68 -1.75
C PHE A 25 31.32 9.87 -0.54
N ILE A 26 31.07 8.80 0.20
CA ILE A 26 30.19 8.77 1.36
C ILE A 26 30.91 8.50 2.69
N GLY A 27 32.27 8.45 2.66
CA GLY A 27 33.07 8.30 3.86
C GLY A 27 33.21 9.61 4.64
N GLU A 28 33.89 9.53 5.78
CA GLU A 28 34.18 10.69 6.61
C GLU A 28 35.14 11.67 5.89
N GLY A 29 34.91 12.98 6.06
CA GLY A 29 35.69 14.03 5.43
C GLY A 29 35.25 14.38 4.01
N SER A 30 36.08 15.11 3.30
CA SER A 30 35.84 15.54 1.91
C SER A 30 36.79 14.88 0.91
N LYS A 31 36.27 14.55 -0.26
CA LYS A 31 37.07 14.03 -1.38
C LYS A 31 36.61 14.66 -2.69
N THR A 32 37.54 15.28 -3.41
CA THR A 32 37.26 15.85 -4.74
C THR A 32 37.26 14.70 -5.75
N ILE A 33 36.07 14.27 -6.18
CA ILE A 33 35.88 13.23 -7.19
C ILE A 33 34.71 13.55 -8.11
N ILE A 34 34.77 13.02 -9.33
CA ILE A 34 33.61 12.88 -10.23
C ILE A 34 33.19 11.41 -10.13
N PRO A 35 31.97 11.11 -9.66
CA PRO A 35 31.53 9.72 -9.47
C PRO A 35 31.40 9.00 -10.81
N ALA A 36 31.88 7.75 -10.85
CA ALA A 36 31.76 6.89 -12.01
C ALA A 36 30.34 6.33 -12.19
N TYR A 37 29.57 6.26 -11.10
CA TYR A 37 28.18 5.81 -11.12
C TYR A 37 27.35 6.48 -10.05
N ALA A 38 26.05 6.50 -10.31
CA ALA A 38 25.02 6.88 -9.36
C ALA A 38 23.87 5.86 -9.42
N SER A 39 23.19 5.66 -8.34
CA SER A 39 22.01 4.80 -8.31
C SER A 39 20.88 5.41 -7.50
N ALA A 40 19.65 5.11 -7.91
CA ALA A 40 18.45 5.45 -7.17
C ALA A 40 17.60 4.18 -6.96
N LYS A 41 16.97 4.09 -5.79
CA LYS A 41 15.93 3.12 -5.51
C LYS A 41 14.60 3.84 -5.55
N ILE A 42 13.70 3.35 -6.39
CA ILE A 42 12.40 3.95 -6.62
C ILE A 42 11.33 2.92 -6.29
N SER A 43 10.30 3.32 -5.56
CA SER A 43 9.09 2.53 -5.37
C SER A 43 7.86 3.33 -5.81
N CYS A 44 6.89 2.62 -6.38
CA CYS A 44 5.59 3.18 -6.72
C CYS A 44 4.51 2.43 -5.94
N ARG A 45 3.66 3.16 -5.24
CA ARG A 45 2.40 2.64 -4.74
C ARG A 45 1.36 2.75 -5.84
N LEU A 46 0.72 1.65 -6.16
CA LEU A 46 -0.26 1.59 -7.22
C LEU A 46 -1.68 1.72 -6.66
N VAL A 47 -2.58 2.23 -7.48
CA VAL A 47 -4.02 2.26 -7.20
C VAL A 47 -4.74 1.18 -8.03
N PRO A 48 -6.01 0.85 -7.71
CA PRO A 48 -6.79 -0.08 -8.51
C PRO A 48 -6.75 0.25 -10.02
N ASN A 49 -6.74 -0.80 -10.84
CA ASN A 49 -6.67 -0.73 -12.30
C ASN A 49 -5.34 -0.23 -12.88
N GLN A 50 -4.29 -0.11 -12.06
CA GLN A 50 -2.93 0.10 -12.57
C GLN A 50 -2.20 -1.25 -12.71
N ASP A 51 -1.63 -1.47 -13.88
CA ASP A 51 -0.77 -2.62 -14.15
C ASP A 51 0.69 -2.29 -13.80
N PRO A 52 1.36 -3.11 -12.98
CA PRO A 52 2.74 -2.86 -12.55
C PRO A 52 3.74 -2.84 -13.71
N ASP A 53 3.49 -3.60 -14.79
CA ASP A 53 4.38 -3.63 -15.95
C ASP A 53 4.25 -2.33 -16.75
N GLN A 54 3.03 -1.87 -16.97
CA GLN A 54 2.77 -0.60 -17.66
C GLN A 54 3.35 0.60 -16.87
N VAL A 55 3.23 0.59 -15.55
CA VAL A 55 3.80 1.65 -14.70
C VAL A 55 5.33 1.62 -14.76
N TYR A 56 5.95 0.42 -14.71
CA TYR A 56 7.39 0.27 -14.87
C TYR A 56 7.86 0.81 -16.22
N ASP A 57 7.18 0.44 -17.30
CA ASP A 57 7.54 0.88 -18.65
C ASP A 57 7.38 2.40 -18.83
N ALA A 58 6.35 3.00 -18.23
CA ALA A 58 6.16 4.45 -18.24
C ALA A 58 7.29 5.18 -17.48
N VAL A 59 7.65 4.69 -16.29
CA VAL A 59 8.76 5.26 -15.49
C VAL A 59 10.09 5.08 -16.24
N LYS A 60 10.33 3.90 -16.81
CA LYS A 60 11.53 3.61 -17.60
C LYS A 60 11.64 4.56 -18.79
N THR A 61 10.61 4.67 -19.60
CA THR A 61 10.57 5.55 -20.77
C THR A 61 10.84 7.00 -20.37
N HIS A 62 10.25 7.47 -19.28
CA HIS A 62 10.49 8.81 -18.77
C HIS A 62 11.95 9.02 -18.39
N ILE A 63 12.54 8.11 -17.61
CA ILE A 63 13.95 8.22 -17.20
C ILE A 63 14.87 8.17 -18.42
N GLU A 64 14.67 7.22 -19.34
CA GLU A 64 15.47 7.08 -20.56
C GLU A 64 15.44 8.37 -21.40
N SER A 65 14.32 9.08 -21.44
CA SER A 65 14.19 10.35 -22.16
C SER A 65 14.97 11.50 -21.53
N GLN A 66 15.35 11.39 -20.26
CA GLN A 66 16.09 12.43 -19.53
C GLN A 66 17.59 12.12 -19.41
N VAL A 67 18.02 10.90 -19.69
CA VAL A 67 19.43 10.50 -19.57
C VAL A 67 20.21 11.00 -20.78
N PRO A 68 21.31 11.75 -20.56
CA PRO A 68 22.15 12.22 -21.66
C PRO A 68 22.88 11.04 -22.34
N PRO A 69 23.23 11.16 -23.64
CA PRO A 69 23.82 10.06 -24.42
C PRO A 69 25.20 9.62 -23.94
N THR A 70 25.82 10.39 -23.04
CA THR A 70 27.11 10.07 -22.42
C THR A 70 27.01 9.16 -21.19
N VAL A 71 25.78 8.83 -20.74
CA VAL A 71 25.53 8.04 -19.56
C VAL A 71 24.88 6.72 -19.96
N HIS A 72 25.39 5.64 -19.43
CA HIS A 72 24.78 4.32 -19.58
C HIS A 72 23.78 4.08 -18.45
N LEU A 73 22.50 3.86 -18.80
CA LEU A 73 21.43 3.56 -17.85
C LEU A 73 21.20 2.04 -17.78
N THR A 74 21.14 1.51 -16.56
CA THR A 74 20.65 0.16 -16.29
C THR A 74 19.48 0.25 -15.31
N MET A 75 18.37 -0.36 -15.65
CA MET A 75 17.20 -0.45 -14.75
C MET A 75 16.88 -1.90 -14.46
N VAL A 76 16.63 -2.19 -13.17
CA VAL A 76 16.24 -3.51 -12.70
C VAL A 76 14.86 -3.40 -12.09
N LYS A 77 13.90 -4.16 -12.64
CA LYS A 77 12.56 -4.28 -12.06
C LYS A 77 12.58 -5.31 -10.96
N HIS A 78 12.08 -4.93 -9.80
CA HIS A 78 11.73 -5.84 -8.73
C HIS A 78 10.26 -6.27 -8.83
N SER A 79 9.78 -7.08 -7.90
CA SER A 79 8.40 -7.55 -7.87
C SER A 79 7.40 -6.38 -7.79
N GLY A 80 6.28 -6.54 -8.47
CA GLY A 80 5.13 -5.65 -8.35
C GLY A 80 3.84 -6.45 -8.26
N ALA A 81 2.89 -5.95 -7.51
CA ALA A 81 1.54 -6.49 -7.48
C ALA A 81 0.54 -5.36 -7.79
N PRO A 82 -0.53 -5.64 -8.53
CA PRO A 82 -1.60 -4.66 -8.74
C PRO A 82 -2.26 -4.31 -7.39
N ALA A 83 -2.84 -3.13 -7.32
CA ALA A 83 -3.64 -2.74 -6.18
C ALA A 83 -4.97 -3.52 -6.17
N TYR A 84 -5.46 -3.79 -4.97
CA TYR A 84 -6.70 -4.51 -4.74
C TYR A 84 -7.84 -3.53 -4.43
N LEU A 85 -9.03 -3.81 -4.95
CA LEU A 85 -10.27 -3.11 -4.63
C LEU A 85 -11.38 -4.12 -4.33
N ALA A 86 -11.98 -4.02 -3.15
CA ALA A 86 -13.02 -4.93 -2.66
C ALA A 86 -14.30 -4.19 -2.25
N ASP A 87 -14.76 -3.25 -3.07
CA ASP A 87 -15.96 -2.47 -2.80
C ASP A 87 -17.27 -3.24 -3.06
N ASP A 88 -17.19 -4.37 -3.74
CA ASP A 88 -18.31 -5.26 -4.08
C ASP A 88 -18.13 -6.69 -3.50
N ALA A 89 -17.30 -6.85 -2.47
CA ALA A 89 -17.10 -8.17 -1.86
C ALA A 89 -18.39 -8.65 -1.18
N PRO A 90 -18.83 -9.90 -1.44
CA PRO A 90 -19.91 -10.51 -0.70
C PRO A 90 -19.63 -10.46 0.82
N GLY A 91 -20.62 -10.09 1.62
CA GLY A 91 -20.45 -9.97 3.06
C GLY A 91 -19.83 -8.66 3.56
N LEU A 92 -19.48 -7.71 2.69
CA LEU A 92 -18.93 -6.43 3.12
C LEU A 92 -19.90 -5.66 4.03
N GLN A 93 -21.19 -5.72 3.73
CA GLN A 93 -22.23 -5.09 4.55
C GLN A 93 -22.39 -5.79 5.91
N ASN A 94 -22.27 -7.12 5.95
CA ASN A 94 -22.32 -7.91 7.18
C ASN A 94 -21.12 -7.59 8.08
N LEU A 95 -19.92 -7.43 7.49
CA LEU A 95 -18.75 -6.96 8.23
C LEU A 95 -18.94 -5.55 8.78
N ALA A 96 -19.50 -4.64 7.98
CA ALA A 96 -19.79 -3.28 8.41
C ALA A 96 -20.83 -3.25 9.55
N ALA A 97 -21.86 -4.07 9.49
CA ALA A 97 -22.86 -4.22 10.56
C ALA A 97 -22.22 -4.74 11.85
N ALA A 98 -21.44 -5.81 11.78
CA ALA A 98 -20.74 -6.39 12.93
C ALA A 98 -19.78 -5.40 13.60
N LEU A 99 -19.05 -4.63 12.80
CA LEU A 99 -18.18 -3.55 13.28
C LEU A 99 -18.99 -2.43 13.93
N SER A 100 -20.05 -1.97 13.27
CA SER A 100 -20.91 -0.89 13.78
C SER A 100 -21.52 -1.24 15.13
N GLU A 101 -22.05 -2.46 15.27
CA GLU A 101 -22.61 -2.97 16.53
C GLU A 101 -21.56 -3.04 17.63
N THR A 102 -20.35 -3.53 17.31
CA THR A 102 -19.30 -3.71 18.30
C THR A 102 -18.75 -2.38 18.82
N TRP A 103 -18.65 -1.36 17.95
CA TRP A 103 -18.16 -0.03 18.34
C TRP A 103 -19.27 0.94 18.77
N GLY A 104 -20.54 0.62 18.51
CA GLY A 104 -21.68 1.51 18.78
C GLY A 104 -21.68 2.76 17.90
N LYS A 105 -21.09 2.69 16.72
CA LYS A 105 -20.97 3.80 15.75
C LYS A 105 -21.03 3.25 14.33
N PRO A 106 -21.63 3.98 13.39
CA PRO A 106 -21.63 3.56 11.99
C PRO A 106 -20.21 3.44 11.43
N VAL A 107 -19.98 2.44 10.61
CA VAL A 107 -18.73 2.27 9.87
C VAL A 107 -18.61 3.31 8.77
N ILE A 108 -17.44 3.85 8.60
CA ILE A 108 -17.08 4.71 7.48
C ILE A 108 -16.08 3.94 6.62
N PHE A 109 -16.42 3.75 5.35
CA PHE A 109 -15.50 3.18 4.37
C PHE A 109 -14.51 4.25 3.91
N LYS A 110 -13.25 3.89 3.92
CA LYS A 110 -12.21 4.75 3.34
C LYS A 110 -11.33 3.93 2.39
N ARG A 111 -10.76 4.59 1.41
CA ARG A 111 -9.69 3.99 0.61
C ARG A 111 -8.38 4.08 1.39
N GLU A 112 -7.58 3.04 1.27
CA GLU A 112 -6.26 2.96 1.89
C GLU A 112 -5.22 2.70 0.81
N GLY A 113 -4.12 3.47 0.82
CA GLY A 113 -3.05 3.38 -0.19
C GLY A 113 -2.10 2.19 -0.03
N GLY A 114 -2.35 1.30 0.92
CA GLY A 114 -1.58 0.08 1.12
C GLY A 114 -2.03 -1.02 0.17
N SER A 115 -1.11 -1.58 -0.61
CA SER A 115 -1.35 -2.82 -1.35
C SER A 115 -0.93 -4.02 -0.51
N ILE A 116 -1.76 -5.05 -0.48
CA ILE A 116 -1.45 -6.33 0.17
C ILE A 116 -1.35 -7.39 -0.95
N PRO A 117 -0.14 -7.74 -1.39
CA PRO A 117 0.04 -8.64 -2.54
C PRO A 117 -0.66 -9.99 -2.40
N VAL A 118 -0.73 -10.54 -1.18
CA VAL A 118 -1.40 -11.81 -0.93
C VAL A 118 -2.91 -11.73 -1.19
N ALA A 119 -3.56 -10.61 -0.93
CA ALA A 119 -5.00 -10.44 -1.22
C ALA A 119 -5.26 -10.51 -2.73
N THR A 120 -4.42 -9.86 -3.54
CA THR A 120 -4.48 -9.95 -5.00
C THR A 120 -4.20 -11.38 -5.48
N THR A 121 -3.23 -12.05 -4.89
CA THR A 121 -2.92 -13.46 -5.22
C THR A 121 -4.11 -14.36 -4.92
N MET A 122 -4.73 -14.24 -3.75
CA MET A 122 -5.92 -15.01 -3.38
C MET A 122 -7.08 -14.75 -4.36
N GLN A 123 -7.31 -13.49 -4.72
CA GLN A 123 -8.34 -13.14 -5.68
C GLN A 123 -8.11 -13.81 -7.03
N ASN A 124 -6.88 -13.75 -7.54
CA ASN A 124 -6.55 -14.26 -8.87
C ASN A 124 -6.55 -15.80 -8.93
N TYR A 125 -6.08 -16.47 -7.88
CA TYR A 125 -5.99 -17.93 -7.86
C TYR A 125 -7.26 -18.62 -7.41
N LEU A 126 -7.98 -18.05 -6.45
CA LEU A 126 -9.16 -18.68 -5.84
C LEU A 126 -10.47 -18.11 -6.37
N GLY A 127 -10.44 -17.02 -7.13
CA GLY A 127 -11.63 -16.33 -7.60
C GLY A 127 -12.46 -15.70 -6.46
N VAL A 128 -11.86 -15.51 -5.28
CA VAL A 128 -12.54 -14.94 -4.10
C VAL A 128 -12.15 -13.48 -3.91
N LYS A 129 -13.07 -12.69 -3.37
CA LYS A 129 -12.81 -11.31 -2.99
C LYS A 129 -12.45 -11.24 -1.51
N SER A 130 -11.34 -10.60 -1.18
CA SER A 130 -10.89 -10.42 0.19
C SER A 130 -11.37 -9.08 0.74
N MET A 131 -11.93 -9.08 1.93
CA MET A 131 -12.26 -7.87 2.67
C MET A 131 -11.10 -7.53 3.59
N LEU A 132 -10.60 -6.30 3.50
CA LEU A 132 -9.50 -5.82 4.31
C LEU A 132 -10.03 -4.99 5.47
N THR A 133 -9.67 -5.35 6.68
CA THR A 133 -9.97 -4.58 7.89
C THR A 133 -8.79 -4.66 8.85
N GLY A 134 -8.70 -3.69 9.77
CA GLY A 134 -7.64 -3.64 10.75
C GLY A 134 -8.08 -2.88 11.99
N PHE A 135 -7.35 -3.10 13.09
CA PHE A 135 -7.66 -2.58 14.42
C PHE A 135 -6.51 -1.76 15.01
N GLY A 136 -5.59 -1.32 14.17
CA GLY A 136 -4.52 -0.40 14.55
C GLY A 136 -5.05 1.01 14.80
N LEU A 137 -4.45 1.70 15.76
CA LEU A 137 -4.72 3.10 16.06
C LEU A 137 -3.62 3.99 15.47
N PRO A 138 -3.92 5.27 15.21
CA PRO A 138 -2.94 6.19 14.64
C PRO A 138 -1.66 6.35 15.49
N ASP A 139 -1.75 6.13 16.79
CA ASP A 139 -0.65 6.23 17.75
C ASP A 139 -0.03 4.89 18.15
N ASP A 140 -0.32 3.83 17.41
CA ASP A 140 0.28 2.50 17.61
C ASP A 140 1.71 2.39 17.06
N HIS A 141 2.24 3.42 16.41
CA HIS A 141 3.60 3.45 15.84
C HIS A 141 3.89 2.30 14.87
N ILE A 142 2.92 1.92 14.05
CA ILE A 142 3.03 0.82 13.08
C ILE A 142 4.26 1.04 12.18
N HIS A 143 5.08 0.01 12.01
CA HIS A 143 6.35 0.00 11.27
C HIS A 143 7.43 0.91 11.85
N SER A 144 7.36 1.24 13.13
CA SER A 144 8.37 2.09 13.79
C SER A 144 8.77 1.59 15.18
N PRO A 145 9.85 2.11 15.77
CA PRO A 145 10.24 1.73 17.13
C PRO A 145 9.11 1.94 18.13
N ASN A 146 9.01 1.03 19.11
CA ASN A 146 7.96 1.02 20.15
C ASN A 146 6.55 0.82 19.58
N GLU A 147 6.41 0.08 18.48
CA GLU A 147 5.12 -0.37 17.98
C GLU A 147 4.34 -1.07 19.09
N ARG A 148 3.07 -0.76 19.21
CA ARG A 148 2.19 -1.30 20.24
C ARG A 148 0.88 -1.80 19.67
N GLN A 149 0.20 -2.65 20.45
CA GLN A 149 -1.16 -3.06 20.21
C GLN A 149 -2.07 -2.63 21.37
N HIS A 150 -3.09 -1.86 21.08
CA HIS A 150 -4.08 -1.44 22.09
C HIS A 150 -5.04 -2.59 22.40
N LEU A 151 -4.85 -3.27 23.52
CA LEU A 151 -5.60 -4.48 23.88
C LEU A 151 -7.13 -4.31 23.91
N PRO A 152 -7.72 -3.21 24.41
CA PRO A 152 -9.16 -3.01 24.34
C PRO A 152 -9.70 -2.97 22.91
N THR A 153 -9.00 -2.31 21.97
CA THR A 153 -9.36 -2.28 20.55
C THR A 153 -9.20 -3.66 19.91
N TRP A 154 -8.11 -4.37 20.22
CA TRP A 154 -7.91 -5.73 19.74
C TRP A 154 -9.03 -6.69 20.18
N LYS A 155 -9.43 -6.64 21.47
CA LYS A 155 -10.55 -7.44 21.98
C LYS A 155 -11.87 -7.13 21.25
N LYS A 156 -12.16 -5.87 21.01
CA LYS A 156 -13.34 -5.45 20.20
C LYS A 156 -13.23 -5.98 18.77
N GLY A 157 -12.03 -5.94 18.17
CA GLY A 157 -11.79 -6.51 16.85
C GLY A 157 -12.16 -7.99 16.78
N VAL A 158 -11.69 -8.77 17.74
CA VAL A 158 -12.05 -10.21 17.87
C VAL A 158 -13.56 -10.39 18.01
N GLN A 159 -14.24 -9.61 18.83
CA GLN A 159 -15.70 -9.66 18.99
C GLN A 159 -16.43 -9.35 17.67
N ALA A 160 -15.99 -8.34 16.94
CA ALA A 160 -16.58 -7.98 15.64
C ALA A 160 -16.39 -9.09 14.60
N LEU A 161 -15.21 -9.72 14.56
CA LEU A 161 -14.96 -10.86 13.65
C LEU A 161 -15.79 -12.08 14.01
N ILE A 162 -15.99 -12.38 15.31
CA ILE A 162 -16.89 -13.46 15.73
C ILE A 162 -18.33 -13.17 15.25
N ARG A 163 -18.85 -11.96 15.48
CA ARG A 163 -20.19 -11.58 15.02
C ARG A 163 -20.31 -11.68 13.49
N PHE A 164 -19.28 -11.25 12.77
CA PHE A 164 -19.26 -11.33 11.32
C PHE A 164 -19.36 -12.78 10.85
N ILE A 165 -18.52 -13.68 11.39
CA ILE A 165 -18.51 -15.10 10.98
C ILE A 165 -19.82 -15.80 11.34
N THR A 166 -20.34 -15.60 12.55
CA THR A 166 -21.59 -16.20 12.98
C THR A 166 -22.83 -15.62 12.29
N GLY A 167 -22.76 -14.37 11.83
CA GLY A 167 -23.83 -13.74 11.06
C GLY A 167 -24.04 -14.35 9.66
N PHE A 168 -22.99 -14.95 9.07
CA PHE A 168 -23.11 -15.64 7.78
C PHE A 168 -23.94 -16.93 7.82
N GLU A 169 -24.06 -17.59 8.98
CA GLU A 169 -24.78 -18.86 9.11
C GLU A 169 -26.32 -18.69 9.02
N HIS A 170 -26.82 -17.46 9.06
CA HIS A 170 -28.25 -17.17 9.05
C HIS A 170 -28.83 -16.74 7.68
N GLU A 171 -28.01 -16.63 6.65
CA GLU A 171 -28.42 -16.22 5.31
C GLU A 171 -28.42 -17.34 4.25
N SER A 172 -28.27 -18.60 4.65
CA SER A 172 -28.26 -19.79 3.77
C SER A 172 -29.60 -20.54 3.74
#